data_a09a598a8e997acfcca854f824fb0e5c
#
_entry.id   a09a598a8e997acfcca854f824fb0e5c
#
_cell.length_a   1.000
_cell.length_b   1.000
_cell.length_c   1.000
_cell.angle_alpha   90.00
_cell.angle_beta   90.00
_cell.angle_gamma   90.00
#
_symmetry.space_group_name_H-M   'P 1'
#
loop_
_entity.id
_entity.type
_entity.pdbx_description
1 polymer ?
#
loop_
_entity_poly.entity_id
_entity_poly.type
_entity_poly.pdbx_seq_one_letter_code
_entity_poly.pdbx_strand_id
1 'polypeptide(L)'
;TVHRHTAETSSVVIQGELHVSDIDINSGNKTSTRIRKVGDFVHKEPGDIHMEKGGPEGALVLFNIYAPEGDGSLAETLSQDGKVLSVASMKKILKKRV
;
A
#
# COMPACT_ATOMS: atom_id res chain seq x y z
N THR A 1 7.50 -5.31 0.45
CA THR A 1 7.66 -4.57 1.71
C THR A 1 6.33 -4.50 2.45
N VAL A 2 6.37 -4.70 3.75
CA VAL A 2 5.19 -4.54 4.59
C VAL A 2 4.90 -3.06 4.73
N HIS A 3 3.66 -2.67 4.45
CA HIS A 3 3.28 -1.27 4.57
C HIS A 3 1.81 -1.13 5.00
N ARG A 4 1.48 0.07 5.44
CA ARG A 4 0.13 0.45 5.83
C ARG A 4 -0.18 1.79 5.20
N HIS A 5 -1.32 1.89 4.52
CA HIS A 5 -1.80 3.18 4.03
C HIS A 5 -2.41 3.95 5.20
N THR A 6 -1.96 5.17 5.40
CA THR A 6 -2.50 6.06 6.43
C THR A 6 -3.55 7.01 5.86
N ALA A 7 -3.82 6.89 4.57
CA ALA A 7 -4.83 7.64 3.85
C ALA A 7 -5.77 6.67 3.14
N GLU A 8 -6.99 7.14 2.87
CA GLU A 8 -7.97 6.40 2.10
C GLU A 8 -7.43 6.16 0.69
N THR A 9 -7.43 4.92 0.23
CA THR A 9 -6.78 4.53 -1.02
C THR A 9 -7.71 3.70 -1.90
N SER A 10 -7.80 4.07 -3.17
CA SER A 10 -8.42 3.26 -4.21
C SER A 10 -7.34 2.82 -5.19
N SER A 11 -7.48 1.65 -5.76
CA SER A 11 -6.53 1.16 -6.76
C SER A 11 -7.21 0.33 -7.83
N VAL A 12 -6.62 0.33 -9.02
CA VAL A 12 -7.03 -0.52 -10.12
C VAL A 12 -5.79 -1.05 -10.83
N VAL A 13 -5.79 -2.33 -11.15
CA VAL A 13 -4.71 -2.95 -11.91
C VAL A 13 -4.91 -2.62 -13.39
N ILE A 14 -3.92 -2.00 -13.99
CA ILE A 14 -3.94 -1.60 -15.41
C ILE A 14 -3.29 -2.68 -16.27
N GLN A 15 -2.25 -3.32 -15.77
CA GLN A 15 -1.46 -4.31 -16.51
C GLN A 15 -0.89 -5.34 -15.55
N GLY A 16 -0.79 -6.59 -15.99
CA GLY A 16 -0.21 -7.66 -15.18
C GLY A 16 -1.10 -8.14 -14.05
N GLU A 17 -0.50 -8.57 -12.96
CA GLU A 17 -1.20 -9.03 -11.75
C GLU A 17 -0.52 -8.49 -10.52
N LEU A 18 -1.31 -8.17 -9.50
CA LEU A 18 -0.80 -7.75 -8.20
C LEU A 18 -1.15 -8.80 -7.15
N HIS A 19 -0.15 -9.34 -6.51
CA HIS A 19 -0.30 -10.31 -5.42
C HIS A 19 -0.27 -9.56 -4.09
N VAL A 20 -1.36 -9.63 -3.34
CA VAL A 20 -1.55 -8.91 -2.08
C VAL A 20 -1.68 -9.91 -0.95
N SER A 21 -0.86 -9.75 0.07
CA SER A 21 -0.91 -10.59 1.26
C SER A 21 -1.21 -9.74 2.48
N ASP A 22 -2.21 -10.14 3.26
CA ASP A 22 -2.46 -9.52 4.56
C ASP A 22 -1.43 -10.03 5.55
N ILE A 23 -1.02 -9.19 6.47
CA ILE A 23 0.01 -9.48 7.46
C ILE A 23 -0.60 -9.39 8.86
N ASP A 24 -0.41 -10.44 9.65
CA ASP A 24 -0.69 -10.41 11.07
C ASP A 24 0.48 -9.74 11.78
N ILE A 25 0.23 -8.58 12.36
CA ILE A 25 1.27 -7.77 12.99
C ILE A 25 1.87 -8.44 14.23
N ASN A 26 1.14 -9.34 14.87
CA ASN A 26 1.61 -10.01 16.07
C ASN A 26 2.60 -11.14 15.77
N SER A 27 2.42 -11.82 14.64
CA SER A 27 3.29 -12.93 14.23
C SER A 27 4.21 -12.60 13.05
N GLY A 28 3.91 -11.55 12.29
CA GLY A 28 4.60 -11.22 11.05
C GLY A 28 4.25 -12.17 9.90
N ASN A 29 3.32 -13.07 10.10
CA ASN A 29 2.94 -14.07 9.11
C ASN A 29 1.86 -13.56 8.17
N LYS A 30 1.87 -14.09 6.94
CA LYS A 30 0.78 -13.86 5.97
C LYS A 30 -0.46 -14.62 6.42
N THR A 31 -1.60 -13.94 6.47
CA THR A 31 -2.87 -14.56 6.88
C THR A 31 -3.75 -14.88 5.69
N SER A 32 -3.64 -14.13 4.60
CA SER A 32 -4.35 -14.41 3.36
C SER A 32 -3.58 -13.82 2.19
N THR A 33 -3.78 -14.40 1.01
CA THR A 33 -3.17 -13.90 -0.24
C THR A 33 -4.24 -13.81 -1.31
N ARG A 34 -4.24 -12.72 -2.06
CA ARG A 34 -5.17 -12.49 -3.16
C ARG A 34 -4.40 -12.10 -4.40
N ILE A 35 -4.90 -12.49 -5.56
CA ILE A 35 -4.37 -12.05 -6.85
C ILE A 35 -5.36 -11.08 -7.45
N ARG A 36 -4.91 -9.84 -7.69
CA ARG A 36 -5.69 -8.82 -8.39
C ARG A 36 -5.26 -8.75 -9.82
N LYS A 37 -6.22 -8.80 -10.73
CA LYS A 37 -6.01 -8.83 -12.17
C LYS A 37 -6.44 -7.52 -12.81
N VAL A 38 -6.12 -7.35 -14.09
CA VAL A 38 -6.50 -6.16 -14.86
C VAL A 38 -7.98 -5.88 -14.70
N GLY A 39 -8.29 -4.63 -14.35
CA GLY A 39 -9.65 -4.17 -14.13
C GLY A 39 -10.16 -4.31 -12.70
N ASP A 40 -9.47 -5.05 -11.85
CA ASP A 40 -9.88 -5.19 -10.45
C ASP A 40 -9.69 -3.87 -9.72
N PHE A 41 -10.79 -3.35 -9.20
CA PHE A 41 -10.83 -2.10 -8.43
C PHE A 41 -11.02 -2.40 -6.96
N VAL A 42 -10.24 -1.75 -6.12
CA VAL A 42 -10.29 -1.92 -4.67
C VAL A 42 -10.25 -0.57 -3.98
N HIS A 43 -11.12 -0.41 -2.99
CA HIS A 43 -11.11 0.72 -2.08
C HIS A 43 -10.74 0.22 -0.68
N LYS A 44 -9.78 0.89 -0.05
CA LYS A 44 -9.31 0.54 1.29
C LYS A 44 -9.35 1.75 2.22
N GLU A 45 -9.90 1.52 3.40
CA GLU A 45 -9.81 2.49 4.49
C GLU A 45 -8.40 2.51 5.06
N PRO A 46 -8.01 3.61 5.74
CA PRO A 46 -6.70 3.67 6.40
C PRO A 46 -6.48 2.53 7.40
N GLY A 47 -5.25 2.08 7.50
CA GLY A 47 -4.83 1.15 8.55
C GLY A 47 -4.60 -0.30 8.12
N ASP A 48 -5.00 -0.67 6.92
CA ASP A 48 -4.78 -2.03 6.41
C ASP A 48 -3.28 -2.31 6.22
N ILE A 49 -2.79 -3.38 6.83
CA ILE A 49 -1.38 -3.77 6.76
C ILE A 49 -1.21 -4.92 5.78
N HIS A 50 -0.37 -4.75 4.77
CA HIS A 50 -0.19 -5.75 3.73
C HIS A 50 1.17 -5.69 3.06
N MET A 51 1.48 -6.74 2.30
CA MET A 51 2.58 -6.79 1.34
C MET A 51 2.01 -6.87 -0.06
N GLU A 52 2.63 -6.16 -0.99
CA GLU A 52 2.26 -6.23 -2.40
C GLU A 52 3.46 -6.62 -3.24
N LYS A 53 3.22 -7.44 -4.25
CA LYS A 53 4.25 -7.94 -5.16
C LYS A 53 3.64 -8.12 -6.54
N GLY A 54 4.37 -7.73 -7.58
CA GLY A 54 3.97 -8.03 -8.96
C GLY A 54 4.00 -9.53 -9.23
N GLY A 55 3.10 -10.00 -10.09
CA GLY A 55 3.13 -11.38 -10.59
C GLY A 55 4.32 -11.63 -11.52
N PRO A 56 4.34 -12.77 -12.26
CA PRO A 56 5.47 -13.15 -13.11
C PRO A 56 5.85 -12.10 -14.15
N GLU A 57 4.88 -11.32 -14.63
CA GLU A 57 5.11 -10.26 -15.63
C GLU A 57 5.03 -8.87 -15.01
N GLY A 58 5.05 -8.78 -13.68
CA GLY A 58 4.95 -7.54 -12.96
C GLY A 58 3.52 -7.04 -12.82
N ALA A 59 3.38 -5.79 -12.42
CA ALA A 59 2.07 -5.14 -12.30
C ALA A 59 2.20 -3.64 -12.53
N LEU A 60 1.24 -3.08 -13.25
CA LEU A 60 1.05 -1.64 -13.33
C LEU A 60 -0.27 -1.33 -12.64
N VAL A 61 -0.21 -0.52 -11.58
CA VAL A 61 -1.36 -0.22 -10.72
C VAL A 61 -1.52 1.29 -10.63
N LEU A 62 -2.75 1.74 -10.83
CA LEU A 62 -3.09 3.13 -10.59
C LEU A 62 -3.66 3.27 -9.17
N PHE A 63 -3.05 4.14 -8.38
CA PHE A 63 -3.51 4.47 -7.04
C PHE A 63 -4.12 5.86 -7.01
N ASN A 64 -5.24 5.99 -6.32
CA ASN A 64 -5.85 7.27 -5.98
C ASN A 64 -5.89 7.36 -4.46
N ILE A 65 -5.15 8.32 -3.90
CA ILE A 65 -4.95 8.42 -2.45
C ILE A 65 -5.47 9.78 -1.99
N TYR A 66 -6.35 9.74 -0.99
CA TYR A 66 -6.93 10.94 -0.40
C TYR A 66 -6.35 11.17 0.98
N ALA A 67 -5.59 12.26 1.15
CA ALA A 67 -4.93 12.61 2.40
C ALA A 67 -5.41 13.99 2.86
N PRO A 68 -6.55 14.06 3.57
CA PRO A 68 -7.19 15.34 3.90
C PRO A 68 -6.54 16.08 5.07
N GLU A 69 -5.70 15.41 5.84
CA GLU A 69 -5.25 15.91 7.15
C GLU A 69 -3.75 16.23 7.19
N GLY A 70 -3.41 17.22 8.01
CA GLY A 70 -2.06 17.49 8.49
C GLY A 70 -1.01 17.64 7.39
N ASP A 71 0.03 16.83 7.46
CA ASP A 71 1.15 16.83 6.51
C ASP A 71 0.87 16.01 5.24
N GLY A 72 -0.36 15.52 5.07
CA GLY A 72 -0.73 14.70 3.93
C GLY A 72 -0.11 13.31 3.97
N SER A 73 -0.10 12.68 5.14
CA SER A 73 0.42 11.33 5.33
C SER A 73 -0.30 10.33 4.42
N LEU A 74 0.45 9.52 3.66
CA LEU A 74 -0.08 8.60 2.67
C LEU A 74 0.09 7.15 3.07
N ALA A 75 1.26 6.78 3.55
CA ALA A 75 1.60 5.40 3.88
C ALA A 75 2.78 5.34 4.82
N GLU A 76 2.88 4.21 5.51
CA GLU A 76 4.00 3.88 6.39
C GLU A 76 4.61 2.56 5.98
N THR A 77 5.94 2.51 5.89
CA THR A 77 6.67 1.25 5.72
C THR A 77 6.94 0.68 7.10
N LEU A 78 6.64 -0.58 7.27
CA LEU A 78 6.73 -1.25 8.57
C LEU A 78 7.77 -2.37 8.54
N SER A 79 8.37 -2.65 9.70
CA SER A 79 9.06 -3.90 9.92
C SER A 79 8.03 -5.02 10.11
N GLN A 80 8.48 -6.27 10.08
CA GLN A 80 7.57 -7.41 10.25
C GLN A 80 6.93 -7.45 11.64
N ASP A 81 7.53 -6.81 12.64
CA ASP A 81 6.97 -6.70 13.99
C ASP A 81 6.11 -5.45 14.19
N GLY A 82 5.88 -4.67 13.14
CA GLY A 82 4.97 -3.54 13.17
C GLY A 82 5.57 -2.18 13.51
N LYS A 83 6.88 -2.09 13.62
CA LYS A 83 7.54 -0.78 13.84
C LYS A 83 7.52 0.04 12.57
N VAL A 84 7.22 1.32 12.69
CA VAL A 84 7.25 2.25 11.56
C VAL A 84 8.72 2.54 11.19
N LEU A 85 9.10 2.20 9.97
CA LEU A 85 10.45 2.43 9.44
C LEU A 85 10.55 3.73 8.67
N SER A 86 9.51 4.09 7.94
CA SER A 86 9.45 5.36 7.21
C SER A 86 8.01 5.76 6.96
N VAL A 87 7.79 7.03 6.70
CA VAL A 87 6.48 7.61 6.38
C VAL A 87 6.57 8.31 5.04
N ALA A 88 5.66 7.96 4.12
CA ALA A 88 5.46 8.71 2.89
C ALA A 88 4.35 9.73 3.11
N SER A 89 4.58 10.97 2.71
CA SER A 89 3.60 12.04 2.84
C SER A 89 3.66 12.97 1.64
N MET A 90 2.58 13.70 1.39
CA MET A 90 2.55 14.71 0.34
C MET A 90 3.59 15.80 0.60
N LYS A 91 3.79 16.17 1.84
CA LYS A 91 4.80 17.15 2.24
C LYS A 91 6.20 16.72 1.80
N LYS A 92 6.58 15.47 2.04
CA LYS A 92 7.87 14.92 1.62
C LYS A 92 8.01 14.84 0.11
N ILE A 93 6.96 14.39 -0.57
CA ILE A 93 6.94 14.26 -2.04
C ILE A 93 7.11 15.63 -2.69
N LEU A 94 6.37 16.61 -2.25
CA LEU A 94 6.45 17.99 -2.78
C LEU A 94 7.82 18.61 -2.51
N LYS A 95 8.39 18.35 -1.35
CA LYS A 95 9.72 18.84 -0.99
C LYS A 95 10.81 18.30 -1.90
N LYS A 96 10.68 17.06 -2.37
CA LYS A 96 11.65 16.44 -3.29
C LYS A 96 11.58 16.99 -4.72
N ARG A 97 10.51 17.66 -5.06
CA ARG A 97 10.28 18.20 -6.42
C ARG A 97 10.83 19.61 -6.61
N VAL A 98 11.24 20.24 -5.56
CA VAL A 98 11.70 21.63 -5.59
C VAL A 98 13.21 21.71 -5.76
#